data_9740108d2b0a26bd0d40f111c8638653
#
_entry.id   9740108d2b0a26bd0d40f111c8638653
#
_cell.length_a   1.000
_cell.length_b   1.000
_cell.length_c   1.000
_cell.angle_alpha   90.00
_cell.angle_beta   90.00
_cell.angle_gamma   90.00
#
_symmetry.space_group_name_H-M   'P 1'
#
loop_
_entity.id
_entity.type
_entity.pdbx_description
1 polymer ?
#
loop_
_entity_poly.entity_id
_entity_poly.type
_entity_poly.pdbx_seq_one_letter_code
_entity_poly.pdbx_strand_id
1 'polypeptide(L)'
;ERQTVLDPNGVSDVVNTYLLVNTSHDGSTAVQASVTPVRVVCANTLAVALKGAKQSFKMRHTQSLDGRVAAAREAIGLANTFMDKFDEMAHAMIQAEITKDTFNKIVSLAYPMPEKDTKGAVTKWSNKVDLIDEIYTGDYNGMIAGTAWGAWNALTERLDWYRTARKNNSEGIYAAASGFDPVTTAEKAKLLSIVREVVGV
;
A
#
# COMPACT_ATOMS: atom_id res chain seq x y z
N GLU A 1 -1.53 16.20 7.54
CA GLU A 1 -0.73 15.83 6.37
C GLU A 1 0.75 15.81 6.76
N ARG A 2 1.46 14.78 6.34
CA ARG A 2 2.92 14.66 6.48
C ARG A 2 3.48 14.23 5.14
N GLN A 3 4.59 14.83 4.75
CA GLN A 3 5.27 14.51 3.51
C GLN A 3 6.56 13.74 3.81
N THR A 4 6.72 12.60 3.12
CA THR A 4 7.96 11.81 3.08
C THR A 4 8.59 11.99 1.71
N VAL A 5 9.82 12.44 1.66
CA VAL A 5 10.57 12.62 0.41
C VAL A 5 11.63 11.54 0.34
N LEU A 6 11.56 10.70 -0.70
CA LEU A 6 12.52 9.64 -0.98
C LEU A 6 13.35 10.07 -2.19
N ASP A 7 14.64 10.15 -2.03
CA ASP A 7 15.55 10.59 -3.08
C ASP A 7 16.60 9.52 -3.39
N PRO A 8 16.28 8.57 -4.31
CA PRO A 8 17.22 7.51 -4.69
C PRO A 8 18.14 7.97 -5.81
N ASN A 9 18.79 8.91 -6.00
CA ASN A 9 19.63 9.38 -7.10
C ASN A 9 19.28 10.80 -7.61
N GLY A 10 18.82 11.66 -6.74
CA GLY A 10 18.47 13.04 -7.11
C GLY A 10 17.09 13.17 -7.76
N VAL A 11 16.28 12.11 -7.73
CA VAL A 11 14.88 12.12 -8.22
C VAL A 11 13.95 11.98 -7.01
N SER A 12 13.27 13.07 -6.68
CA SER A 12 12.36 13.07 -5.52
C SER A 12 11.11 12.23 -5.78
N ASP A 13 10.95 11.13 -5.06
CA ASP A 13 9.69 10.41 -4.94
C ASP A 13 8.97 10.87 -3.66
N VAL A 14 7.78 11.44 -3.82
CA VAL A 14 7.07 12.09 -2.72
C VAL A 14 5.86 11.27 -2.31
N VAL A 15 5.78 10.94 -1.02
CA VAL A 15 4.62 10.29 -0.41
C VAL A 15 3.96 11.24 0.58
N ASN A 16 2.70 11.60 0.33
CA ASN A 16 1.90 12.38 1.26
C ASN A 16 1.08 11.44 2.14
N THR A 17 1.22 11.55 3.45
CA THR A 17 0.45 10.77 4.40
C THR A 17 -0.67 11.62 4.99
N TYR A 18 -1.90 11.11 4.88
CA TYR A 18 -3.11 11.77 5.34
C TYR A 18 -3.74 11.01 6.51
N LEU A 19 -4.34 11.74 7.43
CA LEU A 19 -5.29 11.20 8.39
C LEU A 19 -6.70 11.36 7.80
N LEU A 20 -7.31 10.24 7.45
CA LEU A 20 -8.66 10.16 6.93
C LEU A 20 -9.64 9.94 8.09
N VAL A 21 -10.66 10.78 8.19
CA VAL A 21 -11.73 10.60 9.18
C VAL A 21 -13.05 10.44 8.43
N ASN A 22 -13.77 9.36 8.70
CA ASN A 22 -15.09 9.11 8.14
C ASN A 22 -16.11 8.78 9.22
N THR A 23 -17.38 9.07 8.94
CA THR A 23 -18.52 8.75 9.80
C THR A 23 -19.77 8.61 8.94
N SER A 24 -20.76 7.88 9.43
CA SER A 24 -22.09 7.84 8.80
C SER A 24 -23.05 8.79 9.50
N HIS A 25 -23.91 9.47 8.72
CA HIS A 25 -24.92 10.36 9.27
C HIS A 25 -26.08 9.62 9.97
N ASP A 26 -26.31 8.38 9.59
CA ASP A 26 -27.38 7.52 10.14
C ASP A 26 -26.94 6.72 11.39
N GLY A 27 -25.71 6.89 11.84
CA GLY A 27 -25.15 6.17 12.99
C GLY A 27 -24.86 4.68 12.72
N SER A 28 -25.03 4.20 11.50
CA SER A 28 -24.77 2.80 11.12
C SER A 28 -23.28 2.43 11.22
N THR A 29 -22.41 3.41 11.07
CA THR A 29 -20.95 3.24 11.10
C THR A 29 -20.35 4.12 12.19
N ALA A 30 -19.53 3.52 13.05
CA ALA A 30 -18.72 4.26 14.03
C ALA A 30 -17.82 5.29 13.34
N VAL A 31 -17.46 6.36 14.03
CA VAL A 31 -16.41 7.28 13.56
C VAL A 31 -15.12 6.49 13.41
N GLN A 32 -14.53 6.56 12.25
CA GLN A 32 -13.26 5.88 11.94
C GLN A 32 -12.23 6.92 11.54
N ALA A 33 -11.01 6.75 12.05
CA ALA A 33 -9.84 7.48 11.58
C ALA A 33 -8.82 6.47 11.07
N SER A 34 -8.26 6.71 9.89
CA SER A 34 -7.22 5.87 9.31
C SER A 34 -6.10 6.71 8.71
N VAL A 35 -4.89 6.18 8.76
CA VAL A 35 -3.73 6.81 8.14
C VAL A 35 -3.53 6.19 6.77
N THR A 36 -3.42 7.02 5.76
CA THR A 36 -3.22 6.55 4.39
C THR A 36 -2.07 7.31 3.72
N PRO A 37 -0.94 6.66 3.46
CA PRO A 37 0.11 7.20 2.62
C PRO A 37 -0.32 7.17 1.15
N VAL A 38 -0.16 8.30 0.46
CA VAL A 38 -0.47 8.45 -0.96
C VAL A 38 0.80 8.92 -1.67
N ARG A 39 1.27 8.15 -2.61
CA ARG A 39 2.39 8.52 -3.45
C ARG A 39 1.92 9.52 -4.51
N VAL A 40 2.57 10.70 -4.58
CA VAL A 40 2.12 11.83 -5.40
C VAL A 40 2.20 11.53 -6.91
N VAL A 41 3.17 10.70 -7.31
CA VAL A 41 3.47 10.45 -8.73
C VAL A 41 2.48 9.52 -9.40
N CYS A 42 1.84 8.61 -8.67
CA CYS A 42 0.97 7.57 -9.27
C CYS A 42 -0.35 7.34 -8.51
N ALA A 43 -0.87 8.24 -7.74
CA ALA A 43 -2.10 8.06 -6.97
C ALA A 43 -2.21 6.66 -6.27
N ASN A 44 -1.08 6.00 -6.07
CA ASN A 44 -0.99 4.69 -5.43
C ASN A 44 -1.15 4.87 -3.93
N THR A 45 -2.27 4.45 -3.39
CA THR A 45 -2.57 4.52 -1.96
C THR A 45 -2.04 3.28 -1.27
N LEU A 46 -1.13 3.49 -0.34
CA LEU A 46 -0.46 2.43 0.38
C LEU A 46 -1.12 2.23 1.75
N ALA A 47 -2.15 1.38 1.80
CA ALA A 47 -2.65 0.87 3.06
C ALA A 47 -1.70 -0.22 3.56
N VAL A 48 -0.89 0.08 4.56
CA VAL A 48 0.13 -0.85 5.09
C VAL A 48 -0.15 -1.18 6.53
N ALA A 49 -0.23 -2.48 6.84
CA ALA A 49 -0.18 -2.96 8.21
C ALA A 49 1.29 -3.07 8.66
N LEU A 50 1.81 -2.06 9.32
CA LEU A 50 3.13 -2.13 9.94
C LEU A 50 3.03 -2.83 11.31
N LYS A 51 3.95 -3.77 11.58
CA LYS A 51 3.99 -4.50 12.84
C LYS A 51 4.10 -3.53 14.03
N GLY A 52 3.13 -3.60 14.95
CA GLY A 52 3.10 -2.75 16.14
C GLY A 52 2.60 -1.31 15.91
N ALA A 53 2.10 -0.97 14.72
CA ALA A 53 1.42 0.28 14.46
C ALA A 53 -0.03 0.04 14.01
N LYS A 54 -0.96 0.77 14.59
CA LYS A 54 -2.37 0.73 14.19
C LYS A 54 -2.62 1.79 13.13
N GLN A 55 -3.09 1.35 11.96
CA GLN A 55 -3.42 2.23 10.85
C GLN A 55 -4.81 2.88 11.03
N SER A 56 -5.71 2.26 11.77
CA SER A 56 -7.08 2.74 11.94
C SER A 56 -7.53 2.71 13.39
N PHE A 57 -8.39 3.64 13.73
CA PHE A 57 -9.04 3.80 15.02
C PHE A 57 -10.55 3.91 14.83
N LYS A 58 -11.35 3.30 15.73
CA LYS A 58 -12.82 3.35 15.70
C LYS A 58 -13.37 3.88 17.02
N MET A 59 -14.33 4.79 16.94
CA MET A 59 -14.97 5.41 18.10
C MET A 59 -16.49 5.32 17.98
N ARG A 60 -17.16 4.99 19.09
CA ARG A 60 -18.64 4.96 19.16
C ARG A 60 -19.22 6.37 19.23
N HIS A 61 -20.39 6.59 18.60
CA HIS A 61 -21.12 7.87 18.64
C HIS A 61 -21.64 8.28 20.03
N THR A 62 -21.72 7.33 20.97
CA THR A 62 -22.36 7.50 22.30
C THR A 62 -21.42 7.98 23.40
N GLN A 63 -20.17 8.29 23.10
CA GLN A 63 -19.22 8.78 24.10
C GLN A 63 -19.46 10.23 24.49
N SER A 64 -19.17 10.58 25.77
CA SER A 64 -19.15 11.96 26.25
C SER A 64 -18.14 12.82 25.48
N LEU A 65 -18.28 14.16 25.57
CA LEU A 65 -17.34 15.09 24.89
C LEU A 65 -15.89 14.83 25.31
N ASP A 66 -15.63 14.63 26.60
CA ASP A 66 -14.29 14.31 27.13
C ASP A 66 -13.76 12.99 26.56
N GLY A 67 -14.60 11.98 26.46
CA GLY A 67 -14.25 10.71 25.84
C GLY A 67 -13.92 10.85 24.35
N ARG A 68 -14.60 11.76 23.61
CA ARG A 68 -14.28 12.03 22.20
C ARG A 68 -12.95 12.77 22.03
N VAL A 69 -12.65 13.72 22.91
CA VAL A 69 -11.36 14.42 22.92
C VAL A 69 -10.20 13.47 23.23
N ALA A 70 -10.35 12.62 24.24
CA ALA A 70 -9.35 11.60 24.58
C ALA A 70 -9.11 10.64 23.40
N ALA A 71 -10.18 10.15 22.78
CA ALA A 71 -10.10 9.27 21.62
C ALA A 71 -9.44 9.95 20.40
N ALA A 72 -9.73 11.23 20.15
CA ALA A 72 -9.07 11.99 19.08
C ALA A 72 -7.56 12.14 19.33
N ARG A 73 -7.15 12.40 20.58
CA ARG A 73 -5.71 12.47 20.94
C ARG A 73 -5.02 11.12 20.76
N GLU A 74 -5.66 10.04 21.15
CA GLU A 74 -5.14 8.69 20.92
C GLU A 74 -4.99 8.39 19.42
N ALA A 75 -5.99 8.72 18.61
CA ALA A 75 -5.95 8.55 17.15
C ALA A 75 -4.78 9.31 16.51
N ILE A 76 -4.53 10.56 16.93
CA ILE A 76 -3.41 11.37 16.45
C ILE A 76 -2.07 10.74 16.89
N GLY A 77 -1.96 10.27 18.12
CA GLY A 77 -0.75 9.60 18.59
C GLY A 77 -0.45 8.32 17.81
N LEU A 78 -1.47 7.50 17.52
CA LEU A 78 -1.35 6.30 16.69
C LEU A 78 -0.97 6.66 15.25
N ALA A 79 -1.54 7.74 14.70
CA ALA A 79 -1.20 8.22 13.37
C ALA A 79 0.28 8.64 13.26
N ASN A 80 0.77 9.39 14.22
CA ASN A 80 2.19 9.78 14.25
C ASN A 80 3.12 8.57 14.33
N THR A 81 2.83 7.62 15.23
CA THR A 81 3.62 6.38 15.34
C THR A 81 3.61 5.58 14.04
N PHE A 82 2.48 5.53 13.34
CA PHE A 82 2.40 4.88 12.04
C PHE A 82 3.25 5.61 11.00
N MET A 83 3.16 6.93 10.94
CA MET A 83 3.91 7.76 10.00
C MET A 83 5.42 7.61 10.19
N ASP A 84 5.90 7.61 11.45
CA ASP A 84 7.32 7.43 11.75
C ASP A 84 7.83 6.07 11.26
N LYS A 85 7.10 4.99 11.56
CA LYS A 85 7.46 3.64 11.09
C LYS A 85 7.37 3.48 9.57
N PHE A 86 6.41 4.16 8.96
CA PHE A 86 6.29 4.18 7.50
C PHE A 86 7.50 4.86 6.87
N ASP A 87 7.91 6.02 7.39
CA ASP A 87 9.07 6.75 6.91
C ASP A 87 10.36 5.92 7.03
N GLU A 88 10.60 5.31 8.18
CA GLU A 88 11.75 4.41 8.40
C GLU A 88 11.76 3.27 7.37
N MET A 89 10.62 2.61 7.17
CA MET A 89 10.49 1.52 6.21
C MET A 89 10.72 2.01 4.77
N ALA A 90 10.09 3.11 4.38
CA ALA A 90 10.19 3.64 3.02
C ALA A 90 11.63 4.04 2.69
N HIS A 91 12.34 4.70 3.63
CA HIS A 91 13.75 5.04 3.46
C HIS A 91 14.64 3.78 3.38
N ALA A 92 14.40 2.77 4.20
CA ALA A 92 15.16 1.52 4.11
C ALA A 92 14.94 0.83 2.75
N MET A 93 13.71 0.79 2.26
CA MET A 93 13.38 0.14 0.99
C MET A 93 13.88 0.88 -0.24
N ILE A 94 13.92 2.24 -0.21
CA ILE A 94 14.43 3.01 -1.34
C ILE A 94 15.97 2.91 -1.46
N GLN A 95 16.67 2.73 -0.34
CA GLN A 95 18.12 2.53 -0.30
C GLN A 95 18.53 1.09 -0.62
N ALA A 96 17.60 0.15 -0.53
CA ALA A 96 17.86 -1.24 -0.82
C ALA A 96 17.82 -1.49 -2.34
N GLU A 97 18.99 -1.48 -2.97
CA GLU A 97 19.13 -1.77 -4.40
C GLU A 97 18.83 -3.23 -4.71
N ILE A 98 18.14 -3.48 -5.82
CA ILE A 98 17.83 -4.81 -6.31
C ILE A 98 18.17 -4.96 -7.80
N THR A 99 18.62 -6.14 -8.18
CA THR A 99 18.82 -6.51 -9.58
C THR A 99 17.49 -6.91 -10.22
N LYS A 100 17.48 -6.99 -11.56
CA LYS A 100 16.33 -7.53 -12.30
C LYS A 100 15.99 -8.96 -11.89
N ASP A 101 17.00 -9.79 -11.59
CA ASP A 101 16.80 -11.17 -11.13
C ASP A 101 16.15 -11.21 -9.75
N THR A 102 16.54 -10.30 -8.85
CA THR A 102 15.90 -10.15 -7.54
C THR A 102 14.44 -9.71 -7.68
N PHE A 103 14.17 -8.76 -8.57
CA PHE A 103 12.79 -8.35 -8.89
C PHE A 103 11.97 -9.54 -9.43
N ASN A 104 12.49 -10.29 -10.40
CA ASN A 104 11.83 -11.46 -10.95
C ASN A 104 11.56 -12.52 -9.88
N LYS A 105 12.49 -12.72 -8.93
CA LYS A 105 12.29 -13.59 -7.77
C LYS A 105 11.15 -13.11 -6.89
N ILE A 106 11.08 -11.81 -6.59
CA ILE A 106 9.97 -11.22 -5.82
C ILE A 106 8.63 -11.47 -6.53
N VAL A 107 8.55 -11.21 -7.83
CA VAL A 107 7.33 -11.42 -8.63
C VAL A 107 6.92 -12.89 -8.64
N SER A 108 7.85 -13.82 -8.76
CA SER A 108 7.59 -15.27 -8.75
C SER A 108 7.08 -15.78 -7.40
N LEU A 109 7.54 -15.21 -6.30
CA LEU A 109 7.04 -15.53 -4.95
C LEU A 109 5.67 -14.90 -4.68
N ALA A 110 5.45 -13.69 -5.18
CA ALA A 110 4.16 -12.99 -5.07
C ALA A 110 3.05 -13.67 -5.91
N TYR A 111 3.42 -14.08 -7.11
CA TYR A 111 2.52 -14.70 -8.09
C TYR A 111 3.17 -15.95 -8.70
N PRO A 112 3.17 -17.08 -7.98
CA PRO A 112 3.75 -18.30 -8.49
C PRO A 112 3.02 -18.81 -9.75
N MET A 113 3.78 -19.46 -10.61
CA MET A 113 3.22 -20.12 -11.80
C MET A 113 2.15 -21.12 -11.41
N PRO A 114 0.99 -21.16 -12.11
CA PRO A 114 -0.07 -22.09 -11.76
C PRO A 114 0.35 -23.54 -11.92
N GLU A 115 0.01 -24.39 -10.95
CA GLU A 115 0.28 -25.84 -11.00
C GLU A 115 -0.42 -26.51 -12.17
N LYS A 116 -1.61 -26.02 -12.55
CA LYS A 116 -2.35 -26.52 -13.71
C LYS A 116 -1.85 -25.83 -14.98
N ASP A 117 -1.12 -26.57 -15.79
CA ASP A 117 -0.58 -26.13 -17.06
C ASP A 117 -1.66 -26.09 -18.17
N THR A 118 -2.76 -25.40 -17.91
CA THR A 118 -3.75 -25.12 -18.96
C THR A 118 -3.34 -23.83 -19.67
N LYS A 119 -3.43 -23.83 -21.02
CA LYS A 119 -3.08 -22.66 -21.83
C LYS A 119 -3.70 -21.36 -21.30
N GLY A 120 -4.95 -21.40 -20.85
CA GLY A 120 -5.63 -20.21 -20.28
C GLY A 120 -5.07 -19.76 -18.93
N ALA A 121 -4.64 -20.68 -18.07
CA ALA A 121 -4.03 -20.35 -16.77
C ALA A 121 -2.64 -19.75 -16.94
N VAL A 122 -1.83 -20.36 -17.81
CA VAL A 122 -0.47 -19.87 -18.14
C VAL A 122 -0.55 -18.49 -18.79
N THR A 123 -1.43 -18.28 -19.77
CA THR A 123 -1.60 -16.97 -20.42
C THR A 123 -2.02 -15.89 -19.42
N LYS A 124 -2.97 -16.18 -18.50
CA LYS A 124 -3.38 -15.21 -17.47
C LYS A 124 -2.25 -14.88 -16.51
N TRP A 125 -1.44 -15.86 -16.18
CA TRP A 125 -0.27 -15.67 -15.33
C TRP A 125 0.79 -14.82 -16.04
N SER A 126 1.16 -15.15 -17.27
CA SER A 126 2.11 -14.39 -18.10
C SER A 126 1.69 -12.93 -18.23
N ASN A 127 0.46 -12.67 -18.69
CA ASN A 127 -0.06 -11.31 -18.82
C ASN A 127 0.01 -10.52 -17.49
N LYS A 128 -0.15 -11.19 -16.35
CA LYS A 128 -0.03 -10.56 -15.04
C LYS A 128 1.42 -10.18 -14.73
N VAL A 129 2.36 -11.07 -15.00
CA VAL A 129 3.80 -10.85 -14.78
C VAL A 129 4.31 -9.77 -15.72
N ASP A 130 3.94 -9.83 -17.00
CA ASP A 130 4.31 -8.85 -18.01
C ASP A 130 3.80 -7.45 -17.63
N LEU A 131 2.55 -7.33 -17.18
CA LEU A 131 1.99 -6.07 -16.70
C LEU A 131 2.75 -5.51 -15.49
N ILE A 132 3.16 -6.36 -14.54
CA ILE A 132 3.95 -5.90 -13.38
C ILE A 132 5.31 -5.38 -13.84
N ASP A 133 5.91 -6.01 -14.84
CA ASP A 133 7.18 -5.57 -15.42
C ASP A 133 7.04 -4.22 -16.15
N GLU A 134 5.96 -4.04 -16.91
CA GLU A 134 5.61 -2.78 -17.55
C GLU A 134 5.41 -1.66 -16.51
N ILE A 135 4.70 -1.93 -15.44
CA ILE A 135 4.50 -0.97 -14.34
C ILE A 135 5.84 -0.63 -13.68
N TYR A 136 6.69 -1.63 -13.43
CA TYR A 136 7.97 -1.44 -12.74
C TYR A 136 8.94 -0.55 -13.51
N THR A 137 8.95 -0.67 -14.83
CA THR A 137 9.83 0.10 -15.73
C THR A 137 9.17 1.32 -16.35
N GLY A 138 7.87 1.51 -16.13
CA GLY A 138 7.07 2.59 -16.70
C GLY A 138 7.37 3.97 -16.11
N ASP A 139 6.75 5.00 -16.70
CA ASP A 139 7.06 6.41 -16.46
C ASP A 139 7.07 6.83 -14.98
N TYR A 140 6.16 6.26 -14.17
CA TYR A 140 6.02 6.62 -12.75
C TYR A 140 6.91 5.82 -11.80
N ASN A 141 7.19 4.56 -12.12
CA ASN A 141 8.01 3.69 -11.29
C ASN A 141 9.43 3.57 -11.81
N GLY A 142 9.69 3.89 -13.07
CA GLY A 142 11.00 3.80 -13.69
C GLY A 142 12.08 4.58 -12.95
N MET A 143 11.72 5.72 -12.34
CA MET A 143 12.63 6.53 -11.54
C MET A 143 13.09 5.86 -10.24
N ILE A 144 12.30 4.93 -9.71
CA ILE A 144 12.59 4.15 -8.49
C ILE A 144 12.81 2.67 -8.80
N ALA A 145 12.84 2.28 -10.08
CA ALA A 145 13.23 0.95 -10.51
C ALA A 145 14.67 0.66 -10.04
N GLY A 146 14.97 -0.61 -9.79
CA GLY A 146 16.24 -0.99 -9.19
C GLY A 146 16.26 -0.90 -7.65
N THR A 147 15.14 -0.58 -7.01
CA THR A 147 15.01 -0.55 -5.55
C THR A 147 13.89 -1.47 -5.05
N ALA A 148 14.00 -1.89 -3.77
CA ALA A 148 12.92 -2.64 -3.11
C ALA A 148 11.62 -1.83 -3.04
N TRP A 149 11.73 -0.51 -2.89
CA TRP A 149 10.60 0.42 -2.92
C TRP A 149 9.87 0.38 -4.27
N GLY A 150 10.62 0.44 -5.38
CA GLY A 150 10.06 0.34 -6.74
C GLY A 150 9.36 -0.99 -6.98
N ALA A 151 9.96 -2.10 -6.54
CA ALA A 151 9.35 -3.41 -6.66
C ALA A 151 8.00 -3.50 -5.92
N TRP A 152 7.95 -3.00 -4.68
CA TRP A 152 6.69 -3.00 -3.90
C TRP A 152 5.63 -2.09 -4.52
N ASN A 153 6.02 -0.90 -5.00
CA ASN A 153 5.09 0.02 -5.66
C ASN A 153 4.49 -0.60 -6.94
N ALA A 154 5.28 -1.27 -7.77
CA ALA A 154 4.77 -1.95 -8.96
C ALA A 154 3.73 -3.03 -8.64
N LEU A 155 3.97 -3.83 -7.58
CA LEU A 155 3.04 -4.84 -7.12
C LEU A 155 1.73 -4.24 -6.58
N THR A 156 1.81 -3.18 -5.80
CA THR A 156 0.63 -2.53 -5.20
C THR A 156 -0.16 -1.72 -6.21
N GLU A 157 0.50 -1.05 -7.16
CA GLU A 157 -0.17 -0.34 -8.25
C GLU A 157 -1.00 -1.28 -9.10
N ARG A 158 -0.46 -2.45 -9.42
CA ARG A 158 -1.23 -3.49 -10.11
C ARG A 158 -2.49 -3.90 -9.32
N LEU A 159 -2.43 -3.97 -7.99
CA LEU A 159 -3.59 -4.29 -7.16
C LEU A 159 -4.64 -3.18 -7.17
N ASP A 160 -4.20 -1.94 -7.15
CA ASP A 160 -5.09 -0.78 -7.04
C ASP A 160 -5.82 -0.48 -8.36
N TRP A 161 -5.11 -0.57 -9.49
CA TRP A 161 -5.62 -0.10 -10.77
C TRP A 161 -5.97 -1.20 -11.78
N TYR A 162 -5.30 -2.34 -11.71
CA TYR A 162 -5.41 -3.39 -12.74
C TYR A 162 -6.06 -4.67 -12.23
N ARG A 163 -6.54 -4.68 -11.00
CA ARG A 163 -7.31 -5.80 -10.48
C ARG A 163 -8.69 -5.80 -11.12
N THR A 164 -9.05 -6.91 -11.79
CA THR A 164 -10.41 -7.11 -12.29
C THR A 164 -11.35 -7.27 -11.09
N ALA A 165 -11.98 -6.19 -10.67
CA ALA A 165 -12.99 -6.23 -9.62
C ALA A 165 -14.23 -6.95 -10.16
N ARG A 166 -14.80 -7.86 -9.37
CA ARG A 166 -16.08 -8.52 -9.70
C ARG A 166 -17.27 -7.55 -9.75
N LYS A 167 -17.08 -6.34 -9.26
CA LYS A 167 -18.03 -5.22 -9.33
C LYS A 167 -17.31 -4.04 -9.93
N ASN A 168 -17.80 -3.63 -11.06
CA ASN A 168 -17.46 -2.37 -11.71
C ASN A 168 -17.56 -1.30 -10.66
N ASN A 169 -16.42 -0.62 -10.29
CA ASN A 169 -16.75 0.66 -9.78
C ASN A 169 -15.64 1.42 -9.09
N SER A 170 -15.79 2.68 -9.22
CA SER A 170 -15.19 3.73 -8.39
C SER A 170 -15.20 3.41 -6.88
N GLU A 171 -16.24 2.76 -6.36
CA GLU A 171 -16.33 2.32 -4.95
C GLU A 171 -15.28 1.27 -4.58
N GLY A 172 -15.04 0.28 -5.44
CA GLY A 172 -14.02 -0.75 -5.22
C GLY A 172 -12.61 -0.18 -5.28
N ILE A 173 -12.34 0.72 -6.22
CA ILE A 173 -11.05 1.44 -6.33
C ILE A 173 -10.87 2.33 -5.10
N TYR A 174 -11.90 3.08 -4.71
CA TYR A 174 -11.84 3.93 -3.52
C TYR A 174 -11.60 3.12 -2.24
N ALA A 175 -12.29 2.00 -2.05
CA ALA A 175 -12.12 1.13 -0.89
C ALA A 175 -10.71 0.51 -0.83
N ALA A 176 -10.18 0.08 -1.97
CA ALA A 176 -8.80 -0.42 -2.07
C ALA A 176 -7.77 0.67 -1.78
N ALA A 177 -7.99 1.85 -2.35
CA ALA A 177 -7.13 3.00 -2.20
C ALA A 177 -7.16 3.59 -0.78
N SER A 178 -8.31 3.63 -0.13
CA SER A 178 -8.48 4.18 1.22
C SER A 178 -8.09 3.22 2.35
N GLY A 179 -7.75 1.95 2.04
CA GLY A 179 -7.43 0.93 3.03
C GLY A 179 -8.66 0.35 3.75
N PHE A 180 -9.88 0.65 3.27
CA PHE A 180 -11.10 0.10 3.84
C PHE A 180 -11.45 -1.30 3.32
N ASP A 181 -10.81 -1.76 2.23
CA ASP A 181 -10.92 -3.13 1.78
C ASP A 181 -9.91 -4.04 2.52
N PRO A 182 -10.37 -4.88 3.47
CA PRO A 182 -9.48 -5.70 4.26
C PRO A 182 -8.74 -6.75 3.42
N VAL A 183 -9.32 -7.18 2.30
CA VAL A 183 -8.71 -8.19 1.41
C VAL A 183 -7.52 -7.58 0.68
N THR A 184 -7.69 -6.41 0.07
CA THR A 184 -6.60 -5.70 -0.61
C THR A 184 -5.52 -5.27 0.38
N THR A 185 -5.90 -4.80 1.58
CA THR A 185 -4.96 -4.44 2.63
C THR A 185 -4.09 -5.63 3.07
N ALA A 186 -4.69 -6.80 3.27
CA ALA A 186 -3.97 -8.01 3.62
C ALA A 186 -3.05 -8.49 2.49
N GLU A 187 -3.49 -8.38 1.23
CA GLU A 187 -2.68 -8.72 0.06
C GLU A 187 -1.46 -7.78 -0.06
N LYS A 188 -1.65 -6.46 0.09
CA LYS A 188 -0.54 -5.48 0.12
C LYS A 188 0.47 -5.77 1.24
N ALA A 189 -0.01 -6.10 2.44
CA ALA A 189 0.84 -6.47 3.57
C ALA A 189 1.65 -7.75 3.28
N LYS A 190 1.05 -8.75 2.64
CA LYS A 190 1.74 -9.97 2.19
C LYS A 190 2.82 -9.65 1.16
N LEU A 191 2.52 -8.81 0.17
CA LEU A 191 3.49 -8.40 -0.84
C LEU A 191 4.67 -7.65 -0.22
N LEU A 192 4.42 -6.75 0.74
CA LEU A 192 5.46 -6.07 1.50
C LEU A 192 6.37 -7.06 2.22
N SER A 193 5.79 -8.05 2.89
CA SER A 193 6.52 -9.10 3.61
C SER A 193 7.45 -9.90 2.66
N ILE A 194 6.97 -10.26 1.46
CA ILE A 194 7.76 -10.95 0.45
C ILE A 194 8.95 -10.08 -0.01
N VAL A 195 8.71 -8.80 -0.32
CA VAL A 195 9.78 -7.90 -0.75
C VAL A 195 10.84 -7.78 0.33
N ARG A 196 10.42 -7.52 1.57
CA ARG A 196 11.33 -7.35 2.71
C ARG A 196 12.14 -8.61 3.01
N GLU A 197 11.53 -9.78 2.96
CA GLU A 197 12.19 -11.06 3.17
C GLU A 197 13.27 -11.34 2.11
N VAL A 198 12.96 -11.06 0.83
CA VAL A 198 13.90 -11.30 -0.27
C VAL A 198 15.10 -10.35 -0.22
N VAL A 199 14.86 -9.12 0.22
CA VAL A 199 15.88 -8.04 0.23
C VAL A 199 16.61 -7.96 1.57
N GLY A 200 16.02 -8.44 2.67
CA GLY A 200 16.63 -8.44 4.00
C GLY A 200 16.46 -7.10 4.75
N VAL A 201 15.34 -6.36 4.52
CA VAL A 201 15.03 -5.07 5.16
C VAL A 201 13.73 -5.09 5.95
#